data_d94e60d43a1825aef267e529d88b37ec
#
_entry.id   d94e60d43a1825aef267e529d88b37ec
#
_cell.length_a   1.000
_cell.length_b   1.000
_cell.length_c   1.000
_cell.angle_alpha   90.00
_cell.angle_beta   90.00
_cell.angle_gamma   90.00
#
_symmetry.space_group_name_H-M   'P 1'
#
loop_
_entity.id
_entity.type
_entity.pdbx_description
1 polymer ?
#
loop_
_entity_poly.entity_id
_entity_poly.type
_entity_poly.pdbx_seq_one_letter_code
_entity_poly.pdbx_strand_id
1 'polypeptide(L)'
;MISTQVLANCIEELKGITRVNLGIFDLDGQEVVSTFEGNDVSREMVKVFADSPADSQVIGNDHLLKIVDEGELIYILVARGNNDEVYLVGKIAVSQIQQLLVAYKERFDRNNFFQNLLMDNLLLVDVYNRAKKLHIETAVPRVVYIIEMKEDKENTAAEFLKGMFSSQMGDFITAIDESSVILIKALEPADKAAQLEQTAQTIVDMMSTELMMNVRVAYGTVVQELKDVSKSYKEAMMALDVGKIFYVEKKVNSYGSLGIGRLIYQLPANLCRIFIDEIFGESDPGEFDEEIVSTVNKFFENNLNVSETSRQLFVHRNTLVYRIEKLEKSTGLDVRTFDDALTFKIAMMVYNYMKYLDTLK
;
A
#
# COMPACT_ATOMS: atom_id res chain seq x y z
N MET A 1 -12.86 7.99 -14.70
CA MET A 1 -12.55 8.57 -16.04
C MET A 1 -11.13 8.17 -16.42
N ILE A 2 -10.88 7.91 -17.71
CA ILE A 2 -9.54 7.67 -18.23
C ILE A 2 -8.72 8.96 -18.13
N SER A 3 -7.40 8.83 -17.85
CA SER A 3 -6.50 9.98 -17.77
C SER A 3 -6.30 10.62 -19.14
N THR A 4 -6.35 11.95 -19.21
CA THR A 4 -6.08 12.74 -20.41
C THR A 4 -4.73 12.39 -21.04
N GLN A 5 -3.71 12.12 -20.21
CA GLN A 5 -2.38 11.73 -20.68
C GLN A 5 -2.37 10.40 -21.44
N VAL A 6 -3.19 9.43 -21.04
CA VAL A 6 -3.30 8.14 -21.72
C VAL A 6 -3.95 8.29 -23.09
N LEU A 7 -4.99 9.13 -23.17
CA LEU A 7 -5.61 9.46 -24.44
C LEU A 7 -4.63 10.20 -25.37
N ALA A 8 -3.88 11.17 -24.83
CA ALA A 8 -2.86 11.91 -25.58
C ALA A 8 -1.81 10.98 -26.17
N ASN A 9 -1.23 10.11 -25.34
CA ASN A 9 -0.22 9.14 -25.79
C ASN A 9 -0.77 8.24 -26.91
N CYS A 10 -2.01 7.77 -26.77
CA CYS A 10 -2.65 6.90 -27.78
C CYS A 10 -2.77 7.60 -29.15
N ILE A 11 -3.28 8.84 -29.17
CA ILE A 11 -3.46 9.57 -30.46
C ILE A 11 -2.11 10.06 -31.03
N GLU A 12 -1.11 10.36 -30.21
CA GLU A 12 0.22 10.70 -30.68
C GLU A 12 0.95 9.51 -31.32
N GLU A 13 0.85 8.32 -30.72
CA GLU A 13 1.39 7.09 -31.32
C GLU A 13 0.74 6.79 -32.66
N LEU A 14 -0.59 6.90 -32.73
CA LEU A 14 -1.32 6.71 -33.99
C LEU A 14 -0.91 7.74 -35.05
N LYS A 15 -0.76 9.02 -34.68
CA LYS A 15 -0.23 10.07 -35.59
C LYS A 15 1.19 9.73 -36.07
N GLY A 16 2.05 9.26 -35.18
CA GLY A 16 3.42 8.87 -35.52
C GLY A 16 3.50 7.79 -36.60
N ILE A 17 2.55 6.82 -36.55
CA ILE A 17 2.46 5.71 -37.51
C ILE A 17 1.77 6.13 -38.80
N THR A 18 0.65 6.84 -38.73
CA THR A 18 -0.30 7.06 -39.82
C THR A 18 -0.16 8.41 -40.49
N ARG A 19 0.46 9.38 -39.82
CA ARG A 19 0.54 10.79 -40.21
C ARG A 19 -0.83 11.49 -40.29
N VAL A 20 -1.89 10.89 -39.75
CA VAL A 20 -3.22 11.48 -39.64
C VAL A 20 -3.30 12.24 -38.32
N ASN A 21 -3.75 13.48 -38.34
CA ASN A 21 -3.99 14.23 -37.12
C ASN A 21 -5.31 13.78 -36.49
N LEU A 22 -5.28 13.60 -35.17
CA LEU A 22 -6.40 13.11 -34.37
C LEU A 22 -6.68 14.08 -33.23
N GLY A 23 -7.96 14.24 -32.89
CA GLY A 23 -8.40 15.02 -31.73
C GLY A 23 -9.60 14.35 -31.08
N ILE A 24 -9.64 14.37 -29.76
CA ILE A 24 -10.74 13.86 -28.95
C ILE A 24 -11.43 15.04 -28.28
N PHE A 25 -12.74 15.09 -28.40
CA PHE A 25 -13.57 16.16 -27.89
C PHE A 25 -14.67 15.58 -26.99
N ASP A 26 -15.08 16.35 -25.99
CA ASP A 26 -16.26 16.01 -25.20
C ASP A 26 -17.58 16.32 -25.98
N LEU A 27 -18.70 16.00 -25.37
CA LEU A 27 -20.00 16.17 -25.99
C LEU A 27 -20.43 17.67 -26.15
N ASP A 28 -19.78 18.55 -25.41
CA ASP A 28 -19.93 19.99 -25.51
C ASP A 28 -18.99 20.64 -26.54
N GLY A 29 -18.19 19.81 -27.22
CA GLY A 29 -17.23 20.23 -28.22
C GLY A 29 -15.95 20.87 -27.64
N GLN A 30 -15.65 20.65 -26.35
CA GLN A 30 -14.38 21.07 -25.78
C GLN A 30 -13.31 20.05 -26.10
N GLU A 31 -12.14 20.53 -26.47
CA GLU A 31 -10.99 19.69 -26.73
C GLU A 31 -10.52 19.03 -25.43
N VAL A 32 -10.46 17.70 -25.41
CA VAL A 32 -9.87 16.91 -24.33
C VAL A 32 -8.37 16.72 -24.58
N VAL A 33 -8.02 16.29 -25.79
CA VAL A 33 -6.64 16.15 -26.29
C VAL A 33 -6.65 16.22 -27.81
N SER A 34 -5.61 16.81 -28.42
CA SER A 34 -5.46 16.80 -29.87
C SER A 34 -3.99 16.78 -30.30
N THR A 35 -3.76 16.33 -31.52
CA THR A 35 -2.48 16.41 -32.22
C THR A 35 -2.49 17.48 -33.31
N PHE A 36 -3.50 18.34 -33.36
CA PHE A 36 -3.63 19.44 -34.32
C PHE A 36 -2.66 20.58 -33.99
N GLU A 37 -2.17 21.25 -35.04
CA GLU A 37 -1.45 22.51 -34.90
C GLU A 37 -2.48 23.66 -34.94
N GLY A 38 -3.02 24.05 -33.76
CA GLY A 38 -4.04 25.09 -33.65
C GLY A 38 -5.45 24.56 -33.36
N ASN A 39 -6.31 25.43 -32.86
CA ASN A 39 -7.68 25.09 -32.43
C ASN A 39 -8.70 25.33 -33.55
N ASP A 40 -8.57 24.62 -34.67
CA ASP A 40 -9.37 24.84 -35.88
C ASP A 40 -10.66 24.02 -35.94
N VAL A 41 -10.93 23.18 -34.92
CA VAL A 41 -12.18 22.38 -34.91
C VAL A 41 -13.29 23.18 -34.25
N SER A 42 -14.38 23.41 -35.01
CA SER A 42 -15.55 24.16 -34.49
C SER A 42 -16.25 23.35 -33.39
N ARG A 43 -16.40 23.95 -32.21
CA ARG A 43 -17.15 23.37 -31.09
C ARG A 43 -18.59 23.06 -31.47
N GLU A 44 -19.23 23.98 -32.25
CA GLU A 44 -20.60 23.82 -32.68
C GLU A 44 -20.77 22.63 -33.64
N MET A 45 -19.78 22.40 -34.52
CA MET A 45 -19.73 21.24 -35.40
C MET A 45 -19.72 19.93 -34.64
N VAL A 46 -18.85 19.82 -33.61
CA VAL A 46 -18.74 18.63 -32.76
C VAL A 46 -20.02 18.37 -31.99
N LYS A 47 -20.63 19.42 -31.43
CA LYS A 47 -21.89 19.35 -30.66
C LYS A 47 -23.07 18.91 -31.54
N VAL A 48 -23.20 19.48 -32.70
CA VAL A 48 -24.29 19.11 -33.68
C VAL A 48 -24.10 17.64 -34.09
N PHE A 49 -22.85 17.17 -34.30
CA PHE A 49 -22.61 15.78 -34.63
C PHE A 49 -22.88 14.85 -33.44
N ALA A 50 -22.57 15.25 -32.24
CA ALA A 50 -22.84 14.44 -31.01
C ALA A 50 -24.37 14.13 -30.92
N ASP A 51 -25.24 15.11 -31.21
CA ASP A 51 -26.70 14.96 -31.18
C ASP A 51 -27.26 14.23 -32.40
N SER A 52 -26.49 14.05 -33.47
CA SER A 52 -26.93 13.37 -34.67
C SER A 52 -27.12 11.87 -34.50
N PRO A 53 -27.97 11.17 -35.24
CA PRO A 53 -28.09 9.71 -35.19
C PRO A 53 -26.96 8.97 -35.93
N ALA A 54 -26.10 9.70 -36.67
CA ALA A 54 -25.03 9.10 -37.45
C ALA A 54 -23.85 8.68 -36.58
N ASP A 55 -23.24 7.50 -36.86
CA ASP A 55 -22.05 7.03 -36.18
C ASP A 55 -20.75 7.68 -36.67
N SER A 56 -20.80 8.24 -37.90
CA SER A 56 -19.70 9.01 -38.50
C SER A 56 -20.22 10.03 -39.48
N GLN A 57 -19.47 11.13 -39.63
CA GLN A 57 -19.80 12.21 -40.57
C GLN A 57 -18.49 12.82 -41.11
N VAL A 58 -18.52 13.26 -42.37
CA VAL A 58 -17.40 13.96 -42.98
C VAL A 58 -17.82 15.40 -43.27
N ILE A 59 -17.03 16.35 -42.77
CA ILE A 59 -17.25 17.79 -42.98
C ILE A 59 -15.91 18.41 -43.44
N GLY A 60 -15.82 18.75 -44.70
CA GLY A 60 -14.58 19.18 -45.30
C GLY A 60 -13.49 18.07 -45.24
N ASN A 61 -12.37 18.33 -44.59
CA ASN A 61 -11.30 17.38 -44.39
C ASN A 61 -11.36 16.65 -43.03
N ASP A 62 -12.43 16.90 -42.26
CA ASP A 62 -12.60 16.32 -40.92
C ASP A 62 -13.59 15.16 -40.97
N HIS A 63 -13.13 14.02 -40.50
CA HIS A 63 -13.90 12.82 -40.27
C HIS A 63 -14.24 12.74 -38.77
N LEU A 64 -15.52 12.95 -38.43
CA LEU A 64 -16.06 12.85 -37.09
C LEU A 64 -16.55 11.42 -36.85
N LEU A 65 -16.16 10.82 -35.72
CA LEU A 65 -16.57 9.47 -35.32
C LEU A 65 -16.99 9.47 -33.85
N LYS A 66 -18.00 8.70 -33.53
CA LYS A 66 -18.48 8.52 -32.16
C LYS A 66 -17.65 7.48 -31.41
N ILE A 67 -17.23 7.81 -30.18
CA ILE A 67 -16.63 6.86 -29.23
C ILE A 67 -17.69 6.53 -28.18
N VAL A 68 -18.16 5.29 -28.22
CA VAL A 68 -19.26 4.79 -27.39
C VAL A 68 -18.70 3.75 -26.40
N ASP A 69 -19.10 3.83 -25.12
CA ASP A 69 -18.83 2.83 -24.09
C ASP A 69 -20.16 2.32 -23.50
N GLU A 70 -20.37 1.01 -23.49
CA GLU A 70 -21.62 0.35 -23.02
C GLU A 70 -22.93 0.93 -23.60
N GLY A 71 -22.87 1.48 -24.81
CA GLY A 71 -24.04 2.10 -25.46
C GLY A 71 -24.21 3.59 -25.19
N GLU A 72 -23.39 4.18 -24.31
CA GLU A 72 -23.38 5.62 -24.06
C GLU A 72 -22.29 6.31 -24.89
N LEU A 73 -22.62 7.45 -25.48
CA LEU A 73 -21.67 8.30 -26.19
C LEU A 73 -20.78 9.03 -25.16
N ILE A 74 -19.45 8.81 -25.23
CA ILE A 74 -18.50 9.39 -24.28
C ILE A 74 -17.70 10.53 -24.90
N TYR A 75 -17.20 10.34 -26.11
CA TYR A 75 -16.36 11.31 -26.82
C TYR A 75 -16.65 11.33 -28.32
N ILE A 76 -16.23 12.41 -28.97
CA ILE A 76 -16.15 12.52 -30.41
C ILE A 76 -14.69 12.53 -30.83
N LEU A 77 -14.30 11.64 -31.75
CA LEU A 77 -13.02 11.67 -32.41
C LEU A 77 -13.13 12.46 -33.71
N VAL A 78 -12.18 13.36 -33.93
CA VAL A 78 -11.98 14.05 -35.19
C VAL A 78 -10.66 13.58 -35.80
N ALA A 79 -10.72 13.02 -37.01
CA ALA A 79 -9.56 12.62 -37.78
C ALA A 79 -9.41 13.52 -39.01
N ARG A 80 -8.23 14.12 -39.22
CA ARG A 80 -7.96 15.06 -40.31
C ARG A 80 -6.76 14.64 -41.14
N GLY A 81 -6.94 14.61 -42.44
CA GLY A 81 -5.89 14.32 -43.41
C GLY A 81 -6.33 14.47 -44.85
N ASN A 82 -5.42 14.32 -45.81
CA ASN A 82 -5.71 14.56 -47.23
C ASN A 82 -5.75 13.27 -48.07
N ASN A 83 -5.87 12.10 -47.42
CA ASN A 83 -5.91 10.80 -48.10
C ASN A 83 -7.19 10.01 -47.75
N ASP A 84 -7.55 9.05 -48.60
CA ASP A 84 -8.72 8.20 -48.43
C ASP A 84 -8.65 7.28 -47.20
N GLU A 85 -7.47 7.18 -46.57
CA GLU A 85 -7.21 6.32 -45.40
C GLU A 85 -7.64 6.96 -44.08
N VAL A 86 -7.93 8.29 -44.05
CA VAL A 86 -8.26 9.03 -42.83
C VAL A 86 -9.43 8.42 -42.08
N TYR A 87 -10.48 8.01 -42.80
CA TYR A 87 -11.61 7.33 -42.19
C TYR A 87 -11.26 5.99 -41.55
N LEU A 88 -10.40 5.20 -42.21
CA LEU A 88 -9.94 3.92 -41.68
C LEU A 88 -9.10 4.11 -40.41
N VAL A 89 -8.18 5.09 -40.43
CA VAL A 89 -7.38 5.47 -39.24
C VAL A 89 -8.27 5.93 -38.12
N GLY A 90 -9.29 6.77 -38.42
CA GLY A 90 -10.29 7.17 -37.42
C GLY A 90 -11.02 5.99 -36.79
N LYS A 91 -11.43 5.00 -37.58
CA LYS A 91 -12.05 3.75 -37.07
C LYS A 91 -11.11 2.93 -36.17
N ILE A 92 -9.85 2.81 -36.56
CA ILE A 92 -8.82 2.14 -35.74
C ILE A 92 -8.65 2.88 -34.41
N ALA A 93 -8.55 4.22 -34.45
CA ALA A 93 -8.42 5.03 -33.27
C ALA A 93 -9.62 4.88 -32.31
N VAL A 94 -10.85 4.90 -32.84
CA VAL A 94 -12.08 4.65 -32.07
C VAL A 94 -11.99 3.28 -31.37
N SER A 95 -11.67 2.22 -32.13
CA SER A 95 -11.56 0.87 -31.58
C SER A 95 -10.51 0.76 -30.49
N GLN A 96 -9.33 1.39 -30.66
CA GLN A 96 -8.26 1.37 -29.70
C GLN A 96 -8.64 2.16 -28.43
N ILE A 97 -9.26 3.34 -28.58
CA ILE A 97 -9.73 4.14 -27.44
C ILE A 97 -10.83 3.41 -26.67
N GLN A 98 -11.76 2.75 -27.36
CA GLN A 98 -12.79 1.94 -26.70
C GLN A 98 -12.18 0.79 -25.89
N GLN A 99 -11.18 0.10 -26.41
CA GLN A 99 -10.45 -0.93 -25.65
C GLN A 99 -9.73 -0.35 -24.42
N LEU A 100 -9.13 0.84 -24.55
CA LEU A 100 -8.52 1.55 -23.42
C LEU A 100 -9.55 1.94 -22.36
N LEU A 101 -10.74 2.42 -22.75
CA LEU A 101 -11.83 2.75 -21.83
C LEU A 101 -12.26 1.52 -21.02
N VAL A 102 -12.48 0.38 -21.69
CA VAL A 102 -12.84 -0.89 -21.03
C VAL A 102 -11.74 -1.32 -20.05
N ALA A 103 -10.47 -1.35 -20.48
CA ALA A 103 -9.35 -1.75 -19.63
C ALA A 103 -9.20 -0.84 -18.39
N TYR A 104 -9.40 0.47 -18.57
CA TYR A 104 -9.34 1.44 -17.47
C TYR A 104 -10.49 1.27 -16.48
N LYS A 105 -11.69 0.98 -16.97
CA LYS A 105 -12.86 0.70 -16.15
C LYS A 105 -12.71 -0.57 -15.35
N GLU A 106 -12.24 -1.65 -15.97
CA GLU A 106 -11.94 -2.91 -15.28
C GLU A 106 -10.86 -2.72 -14.19
N ARG A 107 -9.80 -1.98 -14.50
CA ARG A 107 -8.74 -1.67 -13.53
C ARG A 107 -9.28 -0.85 -12.36
N PHE A 108 -10.12 0.14 -12.61
CA PHE A 108 -10.75 0.97 -11.58
C PHE A 108 -11.71 0.14 -10.71
N ASP A 109 -12.56 -0.68 -11.34
CA ASP A 109 -13.50 -1.56 -10.63
C ASP A 109 -12.76 -2.59 -9.77
N ARG A 110 -11.63 -3.12 -10.25
CA ARG A 110 -10.78 -4.05 -9.50
C ARG A 110 -10.10 -3.37 -8.32
N ASN A 111 -9.57 -2.16 -8.50
CA ASN A 111 -8.99 -1.37 -7.42
C ASN A 111 -10.03 -1.06 -6.34
N ASN A 112 -11.18 -0.54 -6.74
CA ASN A 112 -12.29 -0.22 -5.83
C ASN A 112 -12.78 -1.47 -5.09
N PHE A 113 -12.88 -2.60 -5.77
CA PHE A 113 -13.26 -3.86 -5.13
C PHE A 113 -12.28 -4.25 -4.01
N PHE A 114 -10.97 -4.28 -4.28
CA PHE A 114 -9.98 -4.66 -3.29
C PHE A 114 -9.86 -3.65 -2.15
N GLN A 115 -9.93 -2.35 -2.42
CA GLN A 115 -9.94 -1.34 -1.36
C GLN A 115 -11.13 -1.53 -0.40
N ASN A 116 -12.34 -1.73 -0.94
CA ASN A 116 -13.51 -2.00 -0.11
C ASN A 116 -13.41 -3.34 0.63
N LEU A 117 -12.81 -4.37 0.01
CA LEU A 117 -12.58 -5.67 0.64
C LEU A 117 -11.61 -5.55 1.83
N LEU A 118 -10.50 -4.84 1.67
CA LEU A 118 -9.52 -4.60 2.74
C LEU A 118 -10.15 -3.87 3.93
N MET A 119 -11.01 -2.87 3.65
CA MET A 119 -11.69 -2.08 4.67
C MET A 119 -12.91 -2.78 5.29
N ASP A 120 -13.22 -4.02 4.86
CA ASP A 120 -14.38 -4.80 5.35
C ASP A 120 -15.73 -4.13 5.07
N ASN A 121 -15.81 -3.37 3.96
CA ASN A 121 -16.98 -2.58 3.55
C ASN A 121 -17.94 -3.33 2.60
N LEU A 122 -17.69 -4.64 2.34
CA LEU A 122 -18.49 -5.45 1.43
C LEU A 122 -19.29 -6.51 2.17
N LEU A 123 -20.54 -6.67 1.79
CA LEU A 123 -21.30 -7.83 2.22
C LEU A 123 -20.75 -9.10 1.54
N LEU A 124 -20.87 -10.23 2.20
CA LEU A 124 -20.36 -11.52 1.69
C LEU A 124 -20.88 -11.85 0.29
N VAL A 125 -22.15 -11.56 0.02
CA VAL A 125 -22.78 -11.77 -1.29
C VAL A 125 -22.13 -10.89 -2.36
N ASP A 126 -21.80 -9.64 -2.02
CA ASP A 126 -21.15 -8.71 -2.93
C ASP A 126 -19.71 -9.12 -3.22
N VAL A 127 -18.99 -9.67 -2.23
CA VAL A 127 -17.63 -10.20 -2.42
C VAL A 127 -17.64 -11.25 -3.53
N TYR A 128 -18.52 -12.25 -3.45
CA TYR A 128 -18.59 -13.31 -4.46
C TYR A 128 -19.09 -12.85 -5.82
N ASN A 129 -20.12 -11.98 -5.86
CA ASN A 129 -20.68 -11.47 -7.11
C ASN A 129 -19.68 -10.60 -7.87
N ARG A 130 -19.01 -9.67 -7.17
CA ARG A 130 -18.01 -8.80 -7.79
C ARG A 130 -16.75 -9.57 -8.17
N ALA A 131 -16.27 -10.50 -7.34
CA ALA A 131 -15.14 -11.35 -7.68
C ALA A 131 -15.39 -12.15 -8.97
N LYS A 132 -16.62 -12.72 -9.13
CA LYS A 132 -17.01 -13.42 -10.36
C LYS A 132 -17.00 -12.50 -11.58
N LYS A 133 -17.55 -11.28 -11.44
CA LYS A 133 -17.56 -10.27 -12.53
C LYS A 133 -16.14 -9.85 -12.93
N LEU A 134 -15.24 -9.72 -11.95
CA LEU A 134 -13.85 -9.29 -12.14
C LEU A 134 -12.89 -10.46 -12.43
N HIS A 135 -13.40 -11.66 -12.63
CA HIS A 135 -12.61 -12.88 -12.86
C HIS A 135 -11.53 -13.13 -11.79
N ILE A 136 -11.88 -12.86 -10.51
CA ILE A 136 -11.00 -13.07 -9.37
C ILE A 136 -11.36 -14.43 -8.73
N GLU A 137 -10.37 -15.30 -8.60
CA GLU A 137 -10.55 -16.58 -7.92
C GLU A 137 -10.76 -16.38 -6.41
N THR A 138 -11.79 -17.03 -5.85
CA THR A 138 -12.17 -16.83 -4.45
C THR A 138 -11.54 -17.82 -3.48
N ALA A 139 -11.13 -19.01 -3.96
CA ALA A 139 -10.60 -20.11 -3.17
C ALA A 139 -9.07 -20.29 -3.33
N VAL A 140 -8.34 -19.20 -3.52
CA VAL A 140 -6.88 -19.16 -3.59
C VAL A 140 -6.34 -18.61 -2.28
N PRO A 141 -5.35 -19.28 -1.63
CA PRO A 141 -4.70 -18.76 -0.44
C PRO A 141 -4.02 -17.43 -0.71
N ARG A 142 -4.18 -16.46 0.19
CA ARG A 142 -3.60 -15.12 0.06
C ARG A 142 -3.00 -14.65 1.36
N VAL A 143 -2.04 -13.74 1.24
CA VAL A 143 -1.47 -12.98 2.35
C VAL A 143 -1.38 -11.52 1.98
N VAL A 144 -1.59 -10.64 2.95
CA VAL A 144 -1.47 -9.19 2.75
C VAL A 144 -0.16 -8.70 3.31
N TYR A 145 0.60 -7.97 2.48
CA TYR A 145 1.76 -7.20 2.88
C TYR A 145 1.43 -5.71 2.84
N ILE A 146 1.92 -4.98 3.82
CA ILE A 146 1.90 -3.52 3.86
C ILE A 146 3.35 -3.04 3.79
N ILE A 147 3.62 -2.23 2.80
CA ILE A 147 4.92 -1.62 2.55
C ILE A 147 4.78 -0.14 2.91
N GLU A 148 5.37 0.25 4.05
CA GLU A 148 5.37 1.63 4.51
C GLU A 148 6.67 2.33 4.15
N MET A 149 6.55 3.58 3.69
CA MET A 149 7.65 4.48 3.33
C MET A 149 7.37 5.90 3.81
N LYS A 150 8.33 6.82 3.72
CA LYS A 150 8.10 8.20 4.19
C LYS A 150 7.10 8.95 3.33
N GLU A 151 7.33 9.02 2.03
CA GLU A 151 6.44 9.63 1.02
C GLU A 151 6.79 9.07 -0.36
N ASP A 152 5.78 8.80 -1.18
CA ASP A 152 5.92 8.42 -2.59
C ASP A 152 4.95 9.26 -3.45
N LYS A 153 5.29 10.54 -3.65
CA LYS A 153 4.44 11.50 -4.37
C LYS A 153 4.16 11.13 -5.83
N GLU A 154 5.03 10.35 -6.43
CA GLU A 154 4.94 9.95 -7.84
C GLU A 154 4.39 8.53 -8.03
N ASN A 155 3.97 7.85 -6.95
CA ASN A 155 3.58 6.44 -6.96
C ASN A 155 4.64 5.49 -7.56
N THR A 156 5.90 5.87 -7.46
CA THR A 156 7.03 5.12 -8.01
C THR A 156 7.15 3.74 -7.38
N ALA A 157 6.92 3.64 -6.06
CA ALA A 157 6.95 2.39 -5.32
C ALA A 157 5.86 1.43 -5.79
N ALA A 158 4.64 1.92 -5.99
CA ALA A 158 3.53 1.09 -6.45
C ALA A 158 3.76 0.56 -7.87
N GLU A 159 4.28 1.39 -8.79
CA GLU A 159 4.60 0.96 -10.15
C GLU A 159 5.79 -0.03 -10.17
N PHE A 160 6.82 0.20 -9.36
CA PHE A 160 7.94 -0.72 -9.21
C PHE A 160 7.50 -2.09 -8.70
N LEU A 161 6.66 -2.12 -7.65
CA LEU A 161 6.12 -3.37 -7.10
C LEU A 161 5.22 -4.10 -8.10
N LYS A 162 4.45 -3.39 -8.93
CA LYS A 162 3.68 -3.99 -10.03
C LYS A 162 4.59 -4.65 -11.07
N GLY A 163 5.76 -4.08 -11.32
CA GLY A 163 6.77 -4.70 -12.18
C GLY A 163 7.36 -5.99 -11.59
N MET A 164 7.55 -6.03 -10.26
CA MET A 164 8.07 -7.21 -9.56
C MET A 164 7.05 -8.35 -9.44
N PHE A 165 5.79 -8.00 -9.14
CA PHE A 165 4.71 -8.96 -8.90
C PHE A 165 3.75 -8.92 -10.09
N SER A 166 3.84 -9.94 -10.94
CA SER A 166 3.01 -10.05 -12.15
C SER A 166 1.55 -10.27 -11.80
N SER A 167 0.67 -9.47 -12.38
CA SER A 167 -0.79 -9.65 -12.26
C SER A 167 -1.29 -11.01 -12.79
N GLN A 168 -0.49 -11.72 -13.58
CA GLN A 168 -0.81 -13.06 -14.08
C GLN A 168 -0.84 -14.13 -12.98
N MET A 169 -0.19 -13.89 -11.83
CA MET A 169 -0.22 -14.79 -10.68
C MET A 169 -1.39 -14.53 -9.72
N GLY A 170 -2.30 -13.62 -10.04
CA GLY A 170 -3.42 -13.28 -9.15
C GLY A 170 -3.04 -12.33 -8.02
N ASP A 171 -1.84 -11.75 -8.04
CA ASP A 171 -1.39 -10.73 -7.11
C ASP A 171 -2.09 -9.40 -7.41
N PHE A 172 -2.31 -8.61 -6.37
CA PHE A 172 -2.93 -7.31 -6.49
C PHE A 172 -2.17 -6.27 -5.66
N ILE A 173 -1.88 -5.12 -6.29
CA ILE A 173 -1.16 -4.02 -5.65
C ILE A 173 -2.00 -2.75 -5.74
N THR A 174 -2.17 -2.10 -4.60
CA THR A 174 -2.84 -0.81 -4.50
C THR A 174 -2.10 0.09 -3.52
N ALA A 175 -2.08 1.41 -3.81
CA ALA A 175 -1.71 2.41 -2.83
C ALA A 175 -2.98 2.81 -2.05
N ILE A 176 -2.86 3.00 -0.74
CA ILE A 176 -3.93 3.54 0.10
C ILE A 176 -3.72 5.03 0.28
N ASP A 177 -2.48 5.43 0.49
CA ASP A 177 -2.05 6.81 0.66
C ASP A 177 -0.64 7.00 0.08
N GLU A 178 -0.06 8.19 0.24
CA GLU A 178 1.28 8.52 -0.24
C GLU A 178 2.41 7.83 0.54
N SER A 179 2.09 7.16 1.63
CA SER A 179 3.05 6.53 2.54
C SER A 179 2.96 5.00 2.57
N SER A 180 1.95 4.39 1.93
CA SER A 180 1.67 2.97 2.07
C SER A 180 1.21 2.31 0.78
N VAL A 181 1.89 1.25 0.41
CA VAL A 181 1.48 0.34 -0.67
C VAL A 181 1.11 -1.01 -0.08
N ILE A 182 0.01 -1.58 -0.57
CA ILE A 182 -0.47 -2.90 -0.19
C ILE A 182 -0.27 -3.87 -1.33
N LEU A 183 0.32 -5.02 -1.01
CA LEU A 183 0.38 -6.18 -1.89
C LEU A 183 -0.51 -7.29 -1.30
N ILE A 184 -1.55 -7.68 -2.03
CA ILE A 184 -2.31 -8.92 -1.77
C ILE A 184 -1.70 -9.98 -2.64
N LYS A 185 -0.90 -10.86 -2.04
CA LYS A 185 -0.19 -11.91 -2.75
C LYS A 185 -0.99 -13.21 -2.75
N ALA A 186 -1.25 -13.74 -3.94
CA ALA A 186 -1.75 -15.10 -4.10
C ALA A 186 -0.61 -16.10 -3.86
N LEU A 187 -0.92 -17.21 -3.21
CA LEU A 187 0.06 -18.23 -2.85
C LEU A 187 -0.22 -19.53 -3.58
N GLU A 188 0.84 -20.21 -3.98
CA GLU A 188 0.75 -21.56 -4.49
C GLU A 188 0.69 -22.58 -3.34
N PRO A 189 0.10 -23.79 -3.55
CA PRO A 189 0.02 -24.81 -2.50
C PRO A 189 1.38 -25.25 -1.93
N ALA A 190 2.45 -24.99 -2.66
CA ALA A 190 3.83 -25.31 -2.25
C ALA A 190 4.50 -24.23 -1.39
N ASP A 191 3.89 -23.03 -1.28
CA ASP A 191 4.48 -21.91 -0.55
C ASP A 191 4.50 -22.17 0.96
N LYS A 192 5.67 -22.03 1.56
CA LYS A 192 5.91 -22.24 2.99
C LYS A 192 6.03 -20.90 3.73
N ALA A 193 5.82 -20.93 5.05
CA ALA A 193 5.95 -19.74 5.90
C ALA A 193 7.30 -19.01 5.74
N ALA A 194 8.39 -19.73 5.48
CA ALA A 194 9.70 -19.15 5.22
C ALA A 194 9.75 -18.28 3.95
N GLN A 195 8.94 -18.60 2.94
CA GLN A 195 8.85 -17.83 1.70
C GLN A 195 8.14 -16.49 1.91
N LEU A 196 7.22 -16.41 2.88
CA LEU A 196 6.55 -15.14 3.20
C LEU A 196 7.55 -14.10 3.74
N GLU A 197 8.41 -14.52 4.67
CA GLU A 197 9.46 -13.66 5.20
C GLU A 197 10.50 -13.30 4.13
N GLN A 198 10.88 -14.25 3.30
CA GLN A 198 11.79 -14.02 2.17
C GLN A 198 11.20 -13.02 1.17
N THR A 199 9.92 -13.11 0.85
CA THR A 199 9.22 -12.12 0.01
C THR A 199 9.29 -10.72 0.63
N ALA A 200 9.00 -10.60 1.94
CA ALA A 200 9.06 -9.33 2.65
C ALA A 200 10.48 -8.75 2.65
N GLN A 201 11.50 -9.59 2.88
CA GLN A 201 12.89 -9.16 2.85
C GLN A 201 13.32 -8.74 1.44
N THR A 202 12.91 -9.48 0.40
CA THR A 202 13.17 -9.11 -0.99
C THR A 202 12.58 -7.74 -1.34
N ILE A 203 11.35 -7.44 -0.88
CA ILE A 203 10.76 -6.11 -1.06
C ILE A 203 11.63 -5.03 -0.41
N VAL A 204 12.05 -5.22 0.85
CA VAL A 204 12.92 -4.26 1.55
C VAL A 204 14.22 -4.02 0.80
N ASP A 205 14.89 -5.10 0.36
CA ASP A 205 16.17 -5.03 -0.31
C ASP A 205 16.06 -4.33 -1.68
N MET A 206 15.07 -4.71 -2.48
CA MET A 206 14.85 -4.14 -3.81
C MET A 206 14.43 -2.66 -3.74
N MET A 207 13.53 -2.29 -2.83
CA MET A 207 13.16 -0.89 -2.62
C MET A 207 14.35 -0.04 -2.16
N SER A 208 15.24 -0.61 -1.34
CA SER A 208 16.44 0.08 -0.88
C SER A 208 17.48 0.24 -1.98
N THR A 209 17.70 -0.79 -2.82
CA THR A 209 18.76 -0.79 -3.83
C THR A 209 18.35 -0.06 -5.11
N GLU A 210 17.15 -0.28 -5.61
CA GLU A 210 16.69 0.25 -6.89
C GLU A 210 16.08 1.65 -6.77
N LEU A 211 15.33 1.91 -5.68
CA LEU A 211 14.66 3.20 -5.48
C LEU A 211 15.30 4.07 -4.39
N MET A 212 16.33 3.57 -3.70
CA MET A 212 16.96 4.24 -2.55
C MET A 212 15.95 4.60 -1.45
N MET A 213 14.84 3.87 -1.38
CA MET A 213 13.77 4.08 -0.40
C MET A 213 13.98 3.22 0.84
N ASN A 214 13.90 3.84 2.02
CA ASN A 214 13.89 3.09 3.29
C ASN A 214 12.46 2.72 3.62
N VAL A 215 12.14 1.44 3.52
CA VAL A 215 10.79 0.92 3.73
C VAL A 215 10.74 -0.01 4.93
N ARG A 216 9.55 -0.12 5.52
CA ARG A 216 9.19 -1.14 6.50
C ARG A 216 8.09 -2.01 5.91
N VAL A 217 8.24 -3.31 6.00
CA VAL A 217 7.28 -4.29 5.49
C VAL A 217 6.66 -5.06 6.63
N ALA A 218 5.34 -5.11 6.67
CA ALA A 218 4.61 -5.94 7.61
C ALA A 218 3.63 -6.86 6.87
N TYR A 219 3.38 -8.07 7.40
CA TYR A 219 2.43 -8.98 6.77
C TYR A 219 1.59 -9.75 7.79
N GLY A 220 0.34 -10.05 7.36
CA GLY A 220 -0.63 -10.81 8.14
C GLY A 220 -0.44 -12.32 8.03
N THR A 221 -1.45 -13.08 8.46
CA THR A 221 -1.51 -14.53 8.26
C THR A 221 -2.08 -14.89 6.90
N VAL A 222 -1.75 -16.08 6.42
CA VAL A 222 -2.35 -16.64 5.20
C VAL A 222 -3.83 -16.94 5.44
N VAL A 223 -4.68 -16.44 4.56
CA VAL A 223 -6.12 -16.72 4.52
C VAL A 223 -6.45 -17.59 3.32
N GLN A 224 -7.42 -18.49 3.45
CA GLN A 224 -7.75 -19.47 2.44
C GLN A 224 -8.77 -18.98 1.42
N GLU A 225 -9.58 -18.01 1.80
CA GLU A 225 -10.67 -17.48 0.99
C GLU A 225 -10.54 -15.96 0.82
N LEU A 226 -10.99 -15.46 -0.32
CA LEU A 226 -10.97 -14.04 -0.66
C LEU A 226 -11.70 -13.17 0.38
N LYS A 227 -12.82 -13.65 0.94
CA LYS A 227 -13.60 -12.93 1.96
C LYS A 227 -12.81 -12.60 3.22
N ASP A 228 -11.76 -13.40 3.52
CA ASP A 228 -10.96 -13.26 4.74
C ASP A 228 -9.73 -12.36 4.54
N VAL A 229 -9.54 -11.75 3.36
CA VAL A 229 -8.40 -10.87 3.05
C VAL A 229 -8.35 -9.67 3.99
N SER A 230 -9.51 -9.12 4.40
CA SER A 230 -9.59 -8.04 5.40
C SER A 230 -8.96 -8.43 6.74
N LYS A 231 -9.07 -9.71 7.14
CA LYS A 231 -8.41 -10.22 8.35
C LYS A 231 -6.90 -10.15 8.23
N SER A 232 -6.33 -10.67 7.12
CA SER A 232 -4.88 -10.61 6.88
C SER A 232 -4.37 -9.17 6.83
N TYR A 233 -5.16 -8.24 6.28
CA TYR A 233 -4.85 -6.81 6.26
C TYR A 233 -4.81 -6.20 7.67
N LYS A 234 -5.85 -6.43 8.50
CA LYS A 234 -5.89 -5.95 9.89
C LYS A 234 -4.73 -6.49 10.72
N GLU A 235 -4.35 -7.74 10.47
CA GLU A 235 -3.18 -8.38 11.08
C GLU A 235 -1.86 -7.75 10.63
N ALA A 236 -1.73 -7.43 9.33
CA ALA A 236 -0.56 -6.75 8.79
C ALA A 236 -0.42 -5.32 9.34
N MET A 237 -1.54 -4.57 9.46
CA MET A 237 -1.56 -3.24 10.11
C MET A 237 -1.06 -3.33 11.55
N MET A 238 -1.59 -4.28 12.33
CA MET A 238 -1.12 -4.50 13.70
C MET A 238 0.37 -4.87 13.75
N ALA A 239 0.85 -5.68 12.81
CA ALA A 239 2.26 -6.05 12.73
C ALA A 239 3.14 -4.83 12.41
N LEU A 240 2.66 -3.91 11.58
CA LEU A 240 3.33 -2.66 11.27
C LEU A 240 3.45 -1.76 12.50
N ASP A 241 2.35 -1.51 13.20
CA ASP A 241 2.31 -0.64 14.36
C ASP A 241 3.11 -1.22 15.54
N VAL A 242 2.91 -2.49 15.85
CA VAL A 242 3.68 -3.20 16.90
C VAL A 242 5.18 -3.18 16.57
N GLY A 243 5.52 -3.32 15.28
CA GLY A 243 6.89 -3.19 14.78
C GLY A 243 7.49 -1.81 15.04
N LYS A 244 6.72 -0.74 14.82
CA LYS A 244 7.16 0.65 15.09
C LYS A 244 7.38 0.91 16.59
N ILE A 245 6.55 0.32 17.43
CA ILE A 245 6.57 0.56 18.87
C ILE A 245 7.68 -0.24 19.55
N PHE A 246 7.79 -1.54 19.25
CA PHE A 246 8.60 -2.47 20.05
C PHE A 246 9.82 -3.05 19.30
N TYR A 247 9.83 -2.96 17.96
CA TYR A 247 10.87 -3.57 17.13
C TYR A 247 11.42 -2.59 16.09
N VAL A 248 11.79 -1.39 16.55
CA VAL A 248 12.17 -0.24 15.71
C VAL A 248 13.25 -0.59 14.68
N GLU A 249 14.22 -1.42 15.07
CA GLU A 249 15.33 -1.85 14.20
C GLU A 249 14.92 -2.86 13.11
N LYS A 250 13.78 -3.55 13.31
CA LYS A 250 13.32 -4.55 12.36
C LYS A 250 12.55 -3.90 11.22
N LYS A 251 13.03 -4.12 10.00
CA LYS A 251 12.36 -3.67 8.78
C LYS A 251 11.22 -4.59 8.34
N VAL A 252 11.27 -5.87 8.73
CA VAL A 252 10.24 -6.86 8.40
C VAL A 252 9.57 -7.34 9.69
N ASN A 253 8.23 -7.27 9.74
CA ASN A 253 7.44 -7.69 10.88
C ASN A 253 6.29 -8.60 10.42
N SER A 254 6.21 -9.81 10.96
CA SER A 254 5.08 -10.71 10.72
C SER A 254 4.12 -10.71 11.91
N TYR A 255 2.82 -10.78 11.64
CA TYR A 255 1.80 -10.91 12.70
C TYR A 255 2.06 -12.10 13.63
N GLY A 256 2.52 -13.22 13.08
CA GLY A 256 2.81 -14.42 13.83
C GLY A 256 4.01 -14.30 14.81
N SER A 257 4.91 -13.34 14.60
CA SER A 257 6.12 -13.15 15.40
C SER A 257 6.03 -12.04 16.46
N LEU A 258 4.89 -11.38 16.60
CA LEU A 258 4.72 -10.21 17.50
C LEU A 258 4.77 -10.55 18.99
N GLY A 259 4.56 -11.80 19.37
CA GLY A 259 4.62 -12.24 20.75
C GLY A 259 3.76 -11.40 21.70
N ILE A 260 4.36 -11.00 22.83
CA ILE A 260 3.67 -10.20 23.85
C ILE A 260 3.30 -8.78 23.36
N GLY A 261 4.02 -8.22 22.39
CA GLY A 261 3.71 -6.91 21.82
C GLY A 261 2.29 -6.82 21.26
N ARG A 262 1.78 -7.92 20.67
CA ARG A 262 0.41 -8.02 20.20
C ARG A 262 -0.64 -7.92 21.33
N LEU A 263 -0.35 -8.48 22.50
CA LEU A 263 -1.26 -8.38 23.65
C LEU A 263 -1.27 -6.96 24.20
N ILE A 264 -0.11 -6.36 24.37
CA ILE A 264 0.03 -4.99 24.89
C ILE A 264 -0.66 -3.98 23.99
N TYR A 265 -0.50 -4.10 22.67
CA TYR A 265 -1.15 -3.23 21.68
C TYR A 265 -2.68 -3.24 21.77
N GLN A 266 -3.29 -4.30 22.28
CA GLN A 266 -4.74 -4.44 22.44
C GLN A 266 -5.24 -4.00 23.83
N LEU A 267 -4.37 -3.60 24.75
CA LEU A 267 -4.77 -3.15 26.07
C LEU A 267 -5.43 -1.78 26.00
N PRO A 268 -6.54 -1.57 26.74
CA PRO A 268 -7.12 -0.24 26.90
C PRO A 268 -6.15 0.74 27.55
N ALA A 269 -6.08 1.99 27.04
CA ALA A 269 -5.16 3.00 27.52
C ALA A 269 -5.31 3.32 29.04
N ASN A 270 -6.54 3.23 29.59
CA ASN A 270 -6.76 3.41 31.01
C ASN A 270 -6.10 2.31 31.86
N LEU A 271 -6.15 1.05 31.39
CA LEU A 271 -5.49 -0.06 32.07
C LEU A 271 -3.96 0.10 32.01
N CYS A 272 -3.45 0.53 30.87
CA CYS A 272 -2.02 0.83 30.71
C CYS A 272 -1.54 1.91 31.70
N ARG A 273 -2.30 2.99 31.90
CA ARG A 273 -1.96 4.05 32.87
C ARG A 273 -1.91 3.52 34.30
N ILE A 274 -2.96 2.81 34.72
CA ILE A 274 -3.03 2.22 36.06
C ILE A 274 -1.78 1.36 36.30
N PHE A 275 -1.42 0.52 35.35
CA PHE A 275 -0.27 -0.36 35.47
C PHE A 275 1.07 0.40 35.55
N ILE A 276 1.23 1.46 34.76
CA ILE A 276 2.43 2.33 34.80
C ILE A 276 2.51 3.02 36.17
N ASP A 277 1.41 3.58 36.67
CA ASP A 277 1.36 4.28 37.95
C ASP A 277 1.65 3.32 39.12
N GLU A 278 1.18 2.06 39.06
CA GLU A 278 1.51 1.02 40.07
C GLU A 278 3.00 0.68 40.12
N ILE A 279 3.66 0.59 38.94
CA ILE A 279 5.05 0.15 38.85
C ILE A 279 6.03 1.28 39.09
N PHE A 280 5.78 2.46 38.55
CA PHE A 280 6.73 3.57 38.56
C PHE A 280 6.37 4.67 39.56
N GLY A 281 5.13 4.70 40.06
CA GLY A 281 4.65 5.73 40.98
C GLY A 281 4.78 7.14 40.40
N GLU A 282 5.47 8.03 41.10
CA GLU A 282 5.74 9.40 40.66
C GLU A 282 6.95 9.49 39.70
N SER A 283 7.68 8.39 39.44
CA SER A 283 8.84 8.37 38.55
C SER A 283 8.40 8.23 37.08
N ASP A 284 8.80 9.15 36.23
CA ASP A 284 8.57 9.02 34.80
C ASP A 284 9.64 8.08 34.19
N PRO A 285 9.27 6.94 33.59
CA PRO A 285 10.22 6.09 32.87
C PRO A 285 10.98 6.79 31.73
N GLY A 286 10.43 7.90 31.20
CA GLY A 286 11.10 8.73 30.19
C GLY A 286 12.29 9.52 30.74
N GLU A 287 12.37 9.70 32.04
CA GLU A 287 13.48 10.39 32.73
C GLU A 287 14.59 9.43 33.18
N PHE A 288 14.40 8.12 32.94
CA PHE A 288 15.47 7.18 33.27
C PHE A 288 16.70 7.43 32.41
N ASP A 289 17.85 7.35 33.05
CA ASP A 289 19.15 7.45 32.41
C ASP A 289 19.26 6.44 31.24
N GLU A 290 19.52 6.91 30.03
CA GLU A 290 19.63 6.08 28.82
C GLU A 290 20.64 4.94 28.99
N GLU A 291 21.72 5.16 29.77
CA GLU A 291 22.69 4.13 30.05
C GLU A 291 22.09 3.00 30.91
N ILE A 292 21.18 3.31 31.82
CA ILE A 292 20.50 2.32 32.65
C ILE A 292 19.54 1.51 31.80
N VAL A 293 18.68 2.18 31.02
CA VAL A 293 17.73 1.53 30.13
C VAL A 293 18.44 0.61 29.12
N SER A 294 19.49 1.10 28.48
CA SER A 294 20.31 0.32 27.54
C SER A 294 20.95 -0.90 28.23
N THR A 295 21.48 -0.70 29.48
CA THR A 295 22.06 -1.78 30.26
C THR A 295 21.03 -2.88 30.55
N VAL A 296 19.84 -2.52 31.00
CA VAL A 296 18.77 -3.47 31.35
C VAL A 296 18.24 -4.20 30.10
N ASN A 297 18.06 -3.50 29.00
CA ASN A 297 17.67 -4.14 27.74
C ASN A 297 18.73 -5.19 27.31
N LYS A 298 19.99 -4.81 27.37
CA LYS A 298 21.09 -5.75 27.04
C LYS A 298 21.18 -6.91 28.01
N PHE A 299 20.85 -6.68 29.29
CA PHE A 299 20.80 -7.70 30.33
C PHE A 299 19.68 -8.72 30.04
N PHE A 300 18.53 -8.27 29.58
CA PHE A 300 17.42 -9.14 29.15
C PHE A 300 17.79 -9.95 27.91
N GLU A 301 18.44 -9.33 26.91
CA GLU A 301 18.93 -10.03 25.71
C GLU A 301 19.90 -11.16 26.05
N ASN A 302 20.71 -10.98 27.10
CA ASN A 302 21.66 -11.95 27.57
C ASN A 302 21.08 -12.88 28.65
N ASN A 303 19.77 -13.05 28.74
CA ASN A 303 19.08 -13.95 29.68
C ASN A 303 19.51 -13.72 31.13
N LEU A 304 19.57 -12.46 31.57
CA LEU A 304 19.97 -12.04 32.92
C LEU A 304 21.43 -12.44 33.31
N ASN A 305 22.29 -12.58 32.31
CA ASN A 305 23.71 -12.95 32.56
C ASN A 305 24.58 -11.70 32.71
N VAL A 306 24.94 -11.39 33.96
CA VAL A 306 25.76 -10.23 34.30
C VAL A 306 27.12 -10.22 33.59
N SER A 307 27.83 -11.40 33.52
CA SER A 307 29.14 -11.45 32.92
C SER A 307 29.14 -11.25 31.40
N GLU A 308 28.18 -11.86 30.71
CA GLU A 308 28.04 -11.69 29.27
C GLU A 308 27.61 -10.28 28.92
N THR A 309 26.67 -9.71 29.68
CA THR A 309 26.19 -8.34 29.48
C THR A 309 27.30 -7.31 29.68
N SER A 310 28.11 -7.45 30.76
CA SER A 310 29.21 -6.52 30.99
C SER A 310 30.27 -6.59 29.89
N ARG A 311 30.53 -7.80 29.35
CA ARG A 311 31.45 -8.01 28.23
C ARG A 311 30.91 -7.32 26.93
N GLN A 312 29.65 -7.49 26.62
CA GLN A 312 29.05 -6.90 25.41
C GLN A 312 28.89 -5.38 25.49
N LEU A 313 28.66 -4.82 26.68
CA LEU A 313 28.61 -3.39 26.91
C LEU A 313 29.96 -2.73 27.10
N PHE A 314 31.05 -3.51 27.13
CA PHE A 314 32.41 -3.04 27.40
C PHE A 314 32.54 -2.28 28.75
N VAL A 315 31.79 -2.71 29.77
CA VAL A 315 31.83 -2.13 31.14
C VAL A 315 32.32 -3.14 32.15
N HIS A 316 32.88 -2.64 33.29
CA HIS A 316 33.22 -3.52 34.38
C HIS A 316 31.95 -4.09 35.03
N ARG A 317 32.02 -5.36 35.51
CA ARG A 317 30.90 -6.03 36.18
C ARG A 317 30.28 -5.20 37.31
N ASN A 318 31.08 -4.50 38.09
CA ASN A 318 30.59 -3.66 39.19
C ASN A 318 29.79 -2.46 38.68
N THR A 319 30.16 -1.89 37.55
CA THR A 319 29.41 -0.78 36.91
C THR A 319 28.01 -1.26 36.46
N LEU A 320 27.94 -2.47 35.90
CA LEU A 320 26.65 -3.05 35.50
C LEU A 320 25.79 -3.32 36.73
N VAL A 321 26.31 -3.91 37.78
CA VAL A 321 25.60 -4.17 39.04
C VAL A 321 25.11 -2.86 39.65
N TYR A 322 25.95 -1.83 39.70
CA TYR A 322 25.57 -0.49 40.19
C TYR A 322 24.40 0.12 39.41
N ARG A 323 24.39 -0.01 38.07
CA ARG A 323 23.26 0.48 37.24
C ARG A 323 21.97 -0.28 37.54
N ILE A 324 22.01 -1.59 37.72
CA ILE A 324 20.86 -2.40 38.12
C ILE A 324 20.35 -2.01 39.51
N GLU A 325 21.24 -1.83 40.50
CA GLU A 325 20.90 -1.41 41.87
C GLU A 325 20.29 0.02 41.88
N LYS A 326 20.75 0.89 40.99
CA LYS A 326 20.18 2.23 40.84
C LYS A 326 18.74 2.16 40.32
N LEU A 327 18.46 1.25 39.34
CA LEU A 327 17.10 0.99 38.85
C LEU A 327 16.22 0.39 39.96
N GLU A 328 16.71 -0.60 40.70
CA GLU A 328 15.98 -1.23 41.80
C GLU A 328 15.57 -0.19 42.87
N LYS A 329 16.45 0.75 43.19
CA LYS A 329 16.15 1.83 44.15
C LYS A 329 15.06 2.78 43.65
N SER A 330 14.96 3.01 42.34
CA SER A 330 13.96 3.91 41.75
C SER A 330 12.60 3.24 41.50
N THR A 331 12.58 1.93 41.26
CA THR A 331 11.36 1.20 40.86
C THR A 331 10.89 0.17 41.91
N GLY A 332 11.75 -0.20 42.85
CA GLY A 332 11.48 -1.31 43.76
C GLY A 332 11.63 -2.71 43.16
N LEU A 333 11.99 -2.81 41.86
CA LEU A 333 12.10 -4.08 41.13
C LEU A 333 13.57 -4.51 40.99
N ASP A 334 13.88 -5.70 41.51
CA ASP A 334 15.21 -6.34 41.29
C ASP A 334 15.20 -7.14 39.99
N VAL A 335 15.57 -6.51 38.89
CA VAL A 335 15.56 -7.13 37.55
C VAL A 335 16.57 -8.32 37.42
N ARG A 336 17.27 -8.71 38.50
CA ARG A 336 18.06 -9.96 38.56
C ARG A 336 17.18 -11.17 38.85
N THR A 337 15.99 -10.96 39.41
CA THR A 337 14.98 -11.99 39.56
C THR A 337 14.10 -12.08 38.32
N PHE A 338 13.62 -13.26 37.98
CA PHE A 338 12.82 -13.45 36.77
C PHE A 338 11.50 -12.67 36.80
N ASP A 339 10.80 -12.67 37.93
CA ASP A 339 9.47 -12.06 38.08
C ASP A 339 9.54 -10.53 37.98
N ASP A 340 10.52 -9.90 38.65
CA ASP A 340 10.71 -8.46 38.55
C ASP A 340 11.24 -8.02 37.20
N ALA A 341 12.13 -8.82 36.60
CA ALA A 341 12.64 -8.60 35.24
C ALA A 341 11.49 -8.62 34.21
N LEU A 342 10.58 -9.59 34.33
CA LEU A 342 9.41 -9.72 33.48
C LEU A 342 8.45 -8.53 33.69
N THR A 343 8.18 -8.17 34.95
CA THR A 343 7.33 -7.05 35.32
C THR A 343 7.87 -5.75 34.74
N PHE A 344 9.15 -5.45 34.94
CA PHE A 344 9.81 -4.27 34.41
C PHE A 344 9.79 -4.25 32.88
N LYS A 345 10.07 -5.37 32.22
CA LYS A 345 10.03 -5.45 30.75
C LYS A 345 8.65 -5.15 30.21
N ILE A 346 7.60 -5.71 30.81
CA ILE A 346 6.21 -5.43 30.40
C ILE A 346 5.88 -3.97 30.66
N ALA A 347 6.25 -3.41 31.80
CA ALA A 347 5.98 -2.01 32.15
C ALA A 347 6.63 -1.03 31.15
N MET A 348 7.88 -1.28 30.75
CA MET A 348 8.54 -0.47 29.71
C MET A 348 7.87 -0.63 28.33
N MET A 349 7.39 -1.83 27.98
CA MET A 349 6.63 -2.00 26.75
C MET A 349 5.29 -1.24 26.81
N VAL A 350 4.55 -1.32 27.92
CA VAL A 350 3.31 -0.57 28.13
C VAL A 350 3.57 0.94 28.07
N TYR A 351 4.65 1.43 28.67
CA TYR A 351 5.05 2.83 28.59
C TYR A 351 5.34 3.27 27.14
N ASN A 352 6.09 2.50 26.37
CA ASN A 352 6.36 2.80 24.96
C ASN A 352 5.09 2.83 24.13
N TYR A 353 4.14 1.94 24.41
CA TYR A 353 2.84 1.93 23.75
C TYR A 353 2.03 3.18 24.08
N MET A 354 1.99 3.62 25.36
CA MET A 354 1.31 4.84 25.76
C MET A 354 1.93 6.07 25.08
N LYS A 355 3.26 6.15 25.03
CA LYS A 355 3.97 7.21 24.31
C LYS A 355 3.59 7.25 22.82
N TYR A 356 3.47 6.10 22.18
CA TYR A 356 3.00 6.02 20.80
C TYR A 356 1.57 6.53 20.64
N LEU A 357 0.65 6.15 21.53
CA LEU A 357 -0.73 6.63 21.49
C LEU A 357 -0.83 8.16 21.63
N ASP A 358 0.08 8.78 22.38
CA ASP A 358 0.11 10.23 22.53
C ASP A 358 0.65 10.95 21.27
N THR A 359 1.44 10.28 20.42
CA THR A 359 1.86 10.81 19.11
C THR A 359 0.75 10.80 18.06
N LEU A 360 -0.32 10.04 18.28
CA LEU A 360 -1.47 9.92 17.35
C LEU A 360 -2.59 10.92 17.63
N LYS A 361 -2.50 11.68 18.75
CA LYS A 361 -3.46 12.72 19.13
C LYS A 361 -3.07 14.07 18.53
#